data_e4df8d598dd09c657f83e52bb45880af
#
_entry.id   e4df8d598dd09c657f83e52bb45880af
#
_cell.length_a   1.000
_cell.length_b   1.000
_cell.length_c   1.000
_cell.angle_alpha   90.00
_cell.angle_beta   90.00
_cell.angle_gamma   90.00
#
_symmetry.space_group_name_H-M   'P 1'
#
loop_
_entity.id
_entity.type
_entity.pdbx_description
1 polymer ?
#
loop_
_entity_poly.entity_id
_entity_poly.type
_entity_poly.pdbx_seq_one_letter_code
_entity_poly.pdbx_strand_id
1 'polypeptide(L)'
;MQADNVQTLLSAVLTNQQTCLDGLQSTSSAGSVGNDLSVPLSNDTKLYSVSLAFFTRGWVSKKKRGITWKPKSKHFAFSHGRLSMKMSARTRAIYESVSIRKLLQAENNDIEISDIVTVQQDGQGNFTTINDAVAAAPNNTDGSNGYFMIYVTAGIYEEYVSIAKNKKYLMMVGDGINQTVITGNRSVADGWTTFNSATFTVVAPNFVAVNMTFRNTAGAVKHQAVAVRSGADLSTFYSCSFEGYQDTLYTHSLRQFYRECDIYGTVDFYIWQCCSCPPKL
;
A
#
# COMPACT_ATOMS: atom_id res chain seq x y z
N MET A 1 17.57 -10.05 -14.87
CA MET A 1 16.66 -9.92 -13.71
C MET A 1 17.54 -9.99 -12.47
N GLN A 2 17.42 -9.05 -11.56
CA GLN A 2 18.27 -9.05 -10.35
C GLN A 2 17.79 -10.13 -9.37
N ALA A 3 18.70 -10.77 -8.64
CA ALA A 3 18.39 -11.84 -7.68
C ALA A 3 17.34 -11.41 -6.64
N ASP A 4 17.41 -10.16 -6.17
CA ASP A 4 16.45 -9.59 -5.23
C ASP A 4 15.01 -9.57 -5.77
N ASN A 5 14.82 -9.35 -7.08
CA ASN A 5 13.50 -9.38 -7.70
C ASN A 5 12.92 -10.80 -7.73
N VAL A 6 13.75 -11.79 -8.06
CA VAL A 6 13.31 -13.21 -8.08
C VAL A 6 12.95 -13.67 -6.68
N GLN A 7 13.75 -13.33 -5.68
CA GLN A 7 13.45 -13.64 -4.28
C GLN A 7 12.12 -13.00 -3.84
N THR A 8 11.90 -11.72 -4.17
CA THR A 8 10.66 -11.00 -3.87
C THR A 8 9.45 -11.66 -4.51
N LEU A 9 9.56 -12.05 -5.78
CA LEU A 9 8.45 -12.69 -6.50
C LEU A 9 8.14 -14.10 -5.95
N LEU A 10 9.16 -14.91 -5.65
CA LEU A 10 8.95 -16.23 -5.04
C LEU A 10 8.30 -16.12 -3.65
N SER A 11 8.72 -15.13 -2.86
CA SER A 11 8.11 -14.86 -1.55
C SER A 11 6.65 -14.43 -1.70
N ALA A 12 6.33 -13.57 -2.68
CA ALA A 12 4.97 -13.14 -2.95
C ALA A 12 4.06 -14.29 -3.43
N VAL A 13 4.59 -15.24 -4.21
CA VAL A 13 3.85 -16.45 -4.61
C VAL A 13 3.46 -17.27 -3.39
N LEU A 14 4.37 -17.48 -2.44
CA LEU A 14 4.08 -18.20 -1.19
C LEU A 14 2.99 -17.51 -0.38
N THR A 15 3.08 -16.19 -0.22
CA THR A 15 2.09 -15.40 0.51
C THR A 15 0.70 -15.51 -0.13
N ASN A 16 0.61 -15.33 -1.45
CA ASN A 16 -0.65 -15.41 -2.18
C ASN A 16 -1.28 -16.82 -2.08
N GLN A 17 -0.45 -17.84 -2.11
CA GLN A 17 -0.89 -19.23 -2.00
C GLN A 17 -1.42 -19.53 -0.60
N GLN A 18 -0.74 -19.06 0.45
CA GLN A 18 -1.22 -19.19 1.83
C GLN A 18 -2.55 -18.45 2.02
N THR A 19 -2.67 -17.23 1.51
CA THR A 19 -3.93 -16.46 1.56
C THR A 19 -5.08 -17.20 0.85
N CYS A 20 -4.78 -17.88 -0.26
CA CYS A 20 -5.77 -18.70 -0.98
C CYS A 20 -6.22 -19.91 -0.14
N LEU A 21 -5.28 -20.60 0.51
CA LEU A 21 -5.59 -21.72 1.41
C LEU A 21 -6.44 -21.27 2.60
N ASP A 22 -6.08 -20.16 3.25
CA ASP A 22 -6.83 -19.62 4.38
C ASP A 22 -8.25 -19.21 3.96
N GLY A 23 -8.39 -18.62 2.76
CA GLY A 23 -9.69 -18.28 2.18
C GLY A 23 -10.57 -19.50 1.90
N LEU A 24 -9.98 -20.58 1.38
CA LEU A 24 -10.70 -21.85 1.16
C LEU A 24 -11.16 -22.49 2.46
N GLN A 25 -10.34 -22.46 3.51
CA GLN A 25 -10.68 -23.01 4.82
C GLN A 25 -11.76 -22.20 5.54
N SER A 26 -11.81 -20.89 5.33
CA SER A 26 -12.80 -20.01 5.97
C SER A 26 -14.18 -20.06 5.31
N THR A 27 -14.29 -20.66 4.11
CA THR A 27 -15.55 -20.68 3.35
C THR A 27 -16.31 -21.95 3.65
N SER A 28 -17.37 -21.87 4.44
CA SER A 28 -18.22 -23.03 4.84
C SER A 28 -18.89 -23.75 3.66
N SER A 29 -18.95 -23.14 2.48
CA SER A 29 -19.49 -23.72 1.23
C SER A 29 -18.43 -24.42 0.36
N ALA A 30 -17.17 -24.47 0.78
CA ALA A 30 -16.08 -25.04 -0.03
C ALA A 30 -16.06 -26.58 -0.06
N GLY A 31 -16.95 -27.28 0.65
CA GLY A 31 -17.23 -28.71 0.61
C GLY A 31 -16.16 -29.60 -0.06
N SER A 32 -16.52 -30.28 -1.13
CA SER A 32 -15.62 -31.19 -1.87
C SER A 32 -14.50 -30.43 -2.62
N VAL A 33 -14.78 -29.28 -3.20
CA VAL A 33 -13.80 -28.48 -3.98
C VAL A 33 -12.66 -27.94 -3.09
N GLY A 34 -12.98 -27.54 -1.85
CA GLY A 34 -11.98 -27.10 -0.88
C GLY A 34 -11.00 -28.22 -0.51
N ASN A 35 -11.50 -29.44 -0.32
CA ASN A 35 -10.67 -30.59 -0.02
C ASN A 35 -9.81 -31.01 -1.21
N ASP A 36 -10.35 -31.01 -2.44
CA ASP A 36 -9.62 -31.36 -3.65
C ASP A 36 -8.49 -30.39 -4.00
N LEU A 37 -8.63 -29.12 -3.66
CA LEU A 37 -7.62 -28.10 -3.91
C LEU A 37 -6.62 -27.93 -2.75
N SER A 38 -7.00 -28.23 -1.52
CA SER A 38 -6.14 -28.01 -0.35
C SER A 38 -4.86 -28.83 -0.36
N VAL A 39 -4.93 -30.11 -0.81
CA VAL A 39 -3.77 -31.01 -0.87
C VAL A 39 -2.77 -30.58 -1.96
N PRO A 40 -3.16 -30.34 -3.23
CA PRO A 40 -2.26 -29.81 -4.24
C PRO A 40 -1.62 -28.49 -3.82
N LEU A 41 -2.40 -27.53 -3.34
CA LEU A 41 -1.90 -26.21 -2.92
C LEU A 41 -0.91 -26.32 -1.75
N SER A 42 -1.17 -27.19 -0.77
CA SER A 42 -0.23 -27.44 0.34
C SER A 42 1.09 -28.06 -0.14
N ASN A 43 1.04 -28.95 -1.12
CA ASN A 43 2.26 -29.54 -1.71
C ASN A 43 3.05 -28.50 -2.51
N ASP A 44 2.38 -27.67 -3.30
CA ASP A 44 3.00 -26.58 -4.04
C ASP A 44 3.65 -25.56 -3.09
N THR A 45 3.03 -25.25 -1.95
CA THR A 45 3.61 -24.39 -0.90
C THR A 45 4.95 -24.92 -0.43
N LYS A 46 5.08 -26.23 -0.21
CA LYS A 46 6.36 -26.86 0.17
C LYS A 46 7.40 -26.72 -0.93
N LEU A 47 7.03 -26.95 -2.19
CA LEU A 47 7.94 -26.82 -3.33
C LEU A 47 8.43 -25.37 -3.50
N TYR A 48 7.55 -24.39 -3.41
CA TYR A 48 7.94 -22.97 -3.49
C TYR A 48 8.79 -22.55 -2.30
N SER A 49 8.50 -23.03 -1.09
CA SER A 49 9.33 -22.77 0.10
C SER A 49 10.74 -23.30 -0.06
N VAL A 50 10.89 -24.54 -0.56
CA VAL A 50 12.19 -25.15 -0.84
C VAL A 50 12.91 -24.38 -1.95
N SER A 51 12.22 -24.02 -3.02
CA SER A 51 12.77 -23.25 -4.14
C SER A 51 13.26 -21.88 -3.69
N LEU A 52 12.51 -21.16 -2.85
CA LEU A 52 12.90 -19.89 -2.26
C LEU A 52 14.13 -20.06 -1.36
N ALA A 53 14.18 -21.10 -0.54
CA ALA A 53 15.32 -21.38 0.34
C ALA A 53 16.60 -21.66 -0.46
N PHE A 54 16.53 -22.51 -1.50
CA PHE A 54 17.65 -22.78 -2.39
C PHE A 54 18.11 -21.55 -3.15
N PHE A 55 17.15 -20.80 -3.72
CA PHE A 55 17.46 -19.57 -4.43
C PHE A 55 18.15 -18.56 -3.52
N THR A 56 17.60 -18.33 -2.32
CA THR A 56 18.18 -17.42 -1.33
C THR A 56 19.58 -17.85 -0.92
N ARG A 57 19.80 -19.16 -0.72
CA ARG A 57 21.12 -19.69 -0.34
C ARG A 57 22.14 -19.63 -1.46
N GLY A 58 21.72 -19.85 -2.72
CA GLY A 58 22.62 -19.97 -3.87
C GLY A 58 22.92 -18.64 -4.57
N TRP A 59 21.94 -17.74 -4.67
CA TRP A 59 22.04 -16.55 -5.51
C TRP A 59 21.90 -15.22 -4.77
N VAL A 60 21.27 -15.22 -3.59
CA VAL A 60 21.22 -13.98 -2.81
C VAL A 60 22.53 -13.80 -2.08
N SER A 61 23.30 -12.79 -2.51
CA SER A 61 24.61 -12.50 -1.95
C SER A 61 24.54 -12.30 -0.43
N LYS A 62 25.31 -13.08 0.33
CA LYS A 62 25.52 -12.89 1.76
C LYS A 62 26.38 -11.63 1.98
N LYS A 63 25.83 -10.45 1.69
CA LYS A 63 26.46 -9.20 2.11
C LYS A 63 26.49 -9.19 3.62
N LYS A 64 27.72 -9.06 4.16
CA LYS A 64 28.01 -8.94 5.59
C LYS A 64 27.01 -7.97 6.26
N ARG A 65 26.58 -8.35 7.45
CA ARG A 65 25.68 -7.60 8.36
C ARG A 65 26.06 -6.13 8.45
N GLY A 66 25.42 -5.36 7.70
CA GLY A 66 25.50 -3.93 7.55
C GLY A 66 24.63 -3.63 6.35
N ILE A 67 23.30 -3.74 6.54
CA ILE A 67 22.35 -3.38 5.48
C ILE A 67 22.39 -1.86 5.36
N THR A 68 23.40 -1.36 4.63
CA THR A 68 23.31 -0.02 4.06
C THR A 68 22.38 -0.13 2.85
N TRP A 69 21.10 -0.02 3.10
CA TRP A 69 20.12 0.11 2.04
C TRP A 69 20.32 1.49 1.41
N LYS A 70 21.09 1.54 0.35
CA LYS A 70 21.05 2.70 -0.55
C LYS A 70 19.92 2.38 -1.55
N PRO A 71 18.80 3.10 -1.51
CA PRO A 71 17.78 2.96 -2.53
C PRO A 71 18.43 3.28 -3.86
N LYS A 72 18.54 2.28 -4.75
CA LYS A 72 19.02 2.48 -6.13
C LYS A 72 17.95 3.12 -7.02
N SER A 73 16.74 3.30 -6.51
CA SER A 73 15.72 4.07 -7.21
C SER A 73 15.94 5.55 -6.93
N LYS A 74 16.17 6.32 -7.96
CA LYS A 74 16.27 7.79 -7.93
C LYS A 74 14.93 8.47 -7.56
N HIS A 75 13.99 7.74 -6.96
CA HIS A 75 12.60 8.16 -6.92
C HIS A 75 12.16 8.92 -5.67
N PHE A 76 12.91 8.85 -4.57
CA PHE A 76 12.53 9.59 -3.37
C PHE A 76 13.75 10.18 -2.68
N ALA A 77 13.94 11.47 -2.80
CA ALA A 77 14.84 12.24 -1.97
C ALA A 77 14.02 13.04 -0.96
N PHE A 78 14.24 12.72 0.29
CA PHE A 78 13.74 13.54 1.39
C PHE A 78 14.90 14.42 1.86
N SER A 79 14.77 15.72 1.70
CA SER A 79 15.68 16.68 2.29
C SER A 79 14.97 17.38 3.44
N HIS A 80 15.56 17.31 4.63
CA HIS A 80 15.00 17.90 5.85
C HIS A 80 13.55 17.46 6.18
N GLY A 81 13.22 16.18 5.93
CA GLY A 81 11.88 15.65 6.21
C GLY A 81 10.78 16.09 5.23
N ARG A 82 11.14 16.64 4.06
CA ARG A 82 10.19 17.09 3.04
C ARG A 82 10.36 16.30 1.75
N LEU A 83 9.23 16.02 1.10
CA LEU A 83 9.17 15.41 -0.22
C LEU A 83 9.41 16.47 -1.29
N SER A 84 10.43 16.29 -2.14
CA SER A 84 10.71 17.18 -3.26
C SER A 84 9.95 16.72 -4.51
N MET A 85 9.16 17.62 -5.13
CA MET A 85 8.32 17.31 -6.28
C MET A 85 8.61 18.24 -7.44
N LYS A 86 8.77 17.68 -8.64
CA LYS A 86 8.97 18.43 -9.88
C LYS A 86 7.73 18.31 -10.76
N MET A 87 7.18 19.43 -11.17
CA MET A 87 5.95 19.46 -11.94
C MET A 87 5.94 20.60 -12.96
N SER A 88 5.10 20.49 -14.00
CA SER A 88 4.93 21.54 -14.99
C SER A 88 4.38 22.82 -14.36
N ALA A 89 4.55 23.96 -15.05
CA ALA A 89 4.00 25.24 -14.57
C ALA A 89 2.47 25.19 -14.37
N ARG A 90 1.75 24.48 -15.26
CA ARG A 90 0.30 24.28 -15.14
C ARG A 90 -0.07 23.44 -13.91
N THR A 91 0.60 22.32 -13.74
CA THR A 91 0.40 21.42 -12.58
C THR A 91 0.77 22.14 -11.27
N ARG A 92 1.83 22.94 -11.28
CA ARG A 92 2.24 23.76 -10.14
C ARG A 92 1.19 24.82 -9.78
N ALA A 93 0.60 25.50 -10.76
CA ALA A 93 -0.44 26.50 -10.52
C ALA A 93 -1.68 25.86 -9.88
N ILE A 94 -2.09 24.67 -10.31
CA ILE A 94 -3.19 23.91 -9.69
C ILE A 94 -2.81 23.52 -8.27
N TYR A 95 -1.62 22.99 -8.06
CA TYR A 95 -1.10 22.60 -6.74
C TYR A 95 -1.00 23.78 -5.77
N GLU A 96 -0.51 24.93 -6.22
CA GLU A 96 -0.35 26.16 -5.40
C GLU A 96 -1.68 26.86 -5.11
N SER A 97 -2.71 26.68 -5.95
CA SER A 97 -4.07 27.20 -5.72
C SER A 97 -4.77 26.49 -4.56
N VAL A 98 -4.39 25.24 -4.31
CA VAL A 98 -4.84 24.44 -3.18
C VAL A 98 -3.79 24.58 -2.08
N SER A 99 -4.12 25.09 -0.93
CA SER A 99 -3.26 25.57 0.19
C SER A 99 -2.10 24.69 0.68
N ILE A 100 -1.37 23.99 -0.18
CA ILE A 100 -0.28 23.06 0.18
C ILE A 100 1.10 23.77 0.23
N ARG A 101 1.20 24.98 0.70
CA ARG A 101 2.46 25.76 0.76
C ARG A 101 3.60 25.17 1.60
N LYS A 102 3.39 24.04 2.30
CA LYS A 102 4.38 23.52 3.25
C LYS A 102 5.31 22.43 2.70
N LEU A 103 5.07 21.90 1.50
CA LEU A 103 5.82 20.75 0.96
C LEU A 103 6.93 21.09 -0.05
N LEU A 104 7.00 22.33 -0.50
CA LEU A 104 7.91 22.74 -1.60
C LEU A 104 9.11 23.53 -1.09
N GLN A 105 10.20 22.88 -0.72
CA GLN A 105 11.57 23.43 -0.78
C GLN A 105 12.60 22.34 -0.49
N ALA A 106 13.17 21.72 -1.53
CA ALA A 106 14.48 21.07 -1.44
C ALA A 106 15.07 20.78 -2.82
N GLU A 107 16.37 20.93 -2.92
CA GLU A 107 17.16 20.86 -4.15
C GLU A 107 17.42 19.41 -4.60
N ASN A 108 17.35 19.17 -5.93
CA ASN A 108 18.07 18.15 -6.70
C ASN A 108 17.65 16.66 -6.68
N ASN A 109 16.44 16.27 -6.25
CA ASN A 109 15.88 14.95 -6.62
C ASN A 109 14.35 14.98 -6.56
N ASP A 110 13.74 15.77 -7.44
CA ASP A 110 12.32 16.02 -7.43
C ASP A 110 11.51 14.83 -7.96
N ILE A 111 10.37 14.52 -7.33
CA ILE A 111 9.37 13.61 -7.91
C ILE A 111 8.69 14.34 -9.06
N GLU A 112 8.71 13.73 -10.23
CA GLU A 112 7.98 14.25 -11.39
C GLU A 112 6.48 13.95 -11.25
N ILE A 113 5.64 14.96 -11.46
CA ILE A 113 4.17 14.85 -11.44
C ILE A 113 3.67 15.12 -12.85
N SER A 114 3.01 14.10 -13.43
CA SER A 114 2.47 14.16 -14.78
C SER A 114 1.19 14.99 -14.85
N ASP A 115 0.28 14.76 -13.90
CA ASP A 115 -1.00 15.46 -13.80
C ASP A 115 -1.48 15.43 -12.35
N ILE A 116 -2.46 16.30 -12.03
CA ILE A 116 -3.05 16.41 -10.69
C ILE A 116 -4.56 16.57 -10.78
N VAL A 117 -5.27 15.83 -9.92
CA VAL A 117 -6.71 15.99 -9.67
C VAL A 117 -6.96 16.19 -8.20
N THR A 118 -8.01 16.95 -7.88
CA THR A 118 -8.41 17.28 -6.51
C THR A 118 -9.71 16.58 -6.16
N VAL A 119 -9.72 15.91 -5.01
CA VAL A 119 -10.94 15.36 -4.40
C VAL A 119 -11.37 16.29 -3.28
N GLN A 120 -12.61 16.79 -3.36
CA GLN A 120 -13.19 17.70 -2.40
C GLN A 120 -14.70 17.45 -2.27
N GLN A 121 -15.16 17.15 -1.04
CA GLN A 121 -16.52 16.70 -0.79
C GLN A 121 -17.60 17.76 -1.07
N ASP A 122 -17.24 19.03 -1.05
CA ASP A 122 -18.15 20.16 -1.34
C ASP A 122 -18.38 20.39 -2.85
N GLY A 123 -17.72 19.60 -3.71
CA GLY A 123 -17.85 19.67 -5.17
C GLY A 123 -17.04 20.78 -5.85
N GLN A 124 -16.16 21.49 -5.13
CA GLN A 124 -15.26 22.50 -5.73
C GLN A 124 -14.02 21.88 -6.37
N GLY A 125 -13.73 20.58 -6.09
CA GLY A 125 -12.66 19.81 -6.72
C GLY A 125 -13.06 19.20 -8.06
N ASN A 126 -12.14 18.40 -8.64
CA ASN A 126 -12.42 17.62 -9.84
C ASN A 126 -13.38 16.46 -9.56
N PHE A 127 -13.31 15.90 -8.35
CA PHE A 127 -14.11 14.77 -7.88
C PHE A 127 -14.58 15.01 -6.45
N THR A 128 -15.70 14.41 -6.09
CA THR A 128 -16.23 14.43 -4.71
C THR A 128 -15.85 13.17 -3.93
N THR A 129 -15.48 12.08 -4.63
CA THR A 129 -15.07 10.81 -4.03
C THR A 129 -13.67 10.41 -4.45
N ILE A 130 -12.97 9.68 -3.58
CA ILE A 130 -11.64 9.14 -3.85
C ILE A 130 -11.72 8.05 -4.94
N ASN A 131 -12.77 7.23 -4.90
CA ASN A 131 -12.96 6.16 -5.87
C ASN A 131 -13.10 6.69 -7.31
N ASP A 132 -13.82 7.80 -7.51
CA ASP A 132 -13.95 8.42 -8.83
C ASP A 132 -12.61 8.98 -9.34
N ALA A 133 -11.83 9.60 -8.46
CA ALA A 133 -10.49 10.08 -8.80
C ALA A 133 -9.53 8.92 -9.16
N VAL A 134 -9.59 7.81 -8.41
CA VAL A 134 -8.83 6.59 -8.73
C VAL A 134 -9.27 5.98 -10.06
N ALA A 135 -10.58 5.96 -10.34
CA ALA A 135 -11.10 5.48 -11.63
C ALA A 135 -10.57 6.31 -12.81
N ALA A 136 -10.54 7.64 -12.66
CA ALA A 136 -10.04 8.57 -13.67
C ALA A 136 -8.52 8.50 -13.90
N ALA A 137 -7.74 7.99 -12.93
CA ALA A 137 -6.29 7.85 -13.08
C ALA A 137 -5.92 6.95 -14.27
N PRO A 138 -4.85 7.26 -15.00
CA PRO A 138 -4.42 6.49 -16.17
C PRO A 138 -4.06 5.05 -15.81
N ASN A 139 -4.23 4.15 -16.79
CA ASN A 139 -3.92 2.73 -16.62
C ASN A 139 -2.57 2.39 -17.24
N ASN A 140 -1.83 1.48 -16.59
CA ASN A 140 -0.60 0.86 -17.10
C ASN A 140 0.50 1.86 -17.51
N THR A 141 0.60 3.00 -16.83
CA THR A 141 1.69 3.95 -17.03
C THR A 141 3.04 3.28 -16.73
N ASP A 142 4.08 3.70 -17.43
CA ASP A 142 5.45 3.23 -17.22
C ASP A 142 6.27 4.13 -16.29
N GLY A 143 5.68 5.26 -15.84
CA GLY A 143 6.30 6.25 -14.98
C GLY A 143 7.27 7.19 -15.70
N SER A 144 7.38 7.15 -17.03
CA SER A 144 8.26 8.02 -17.80
C SER A 144 7.91 9.50 -17.65
N ASN A 145 6.62 9.80 -17.44
CA ASN A 145 6.09 11.15 -17.21
C ASN A 145 5.89 11.48 -15.72
N GLY A 146 6.33 10.61 -14.81
CA GLY A 146 6.15 10.81 -13.38
C GLY A 146 4.84 10.23 -12.83
N TYR A 147 4.39 10.77 -11.70
CA TYR A 147 3.22 10.30 -10.96
C TYR A 147 1.95 11.06 -11.36
N PHE A 148 0.84 10.33 -11.47
CA PHE A 148 -0.48 10.94 -11.44
C PHE A 148 -0.85 11.22 -9.98
N MET A 149 -1.08 12.49 -9.63
CA MET A 149 -1.36 12.88 -8.25
C MET A 149 -2.86 13.05 -8.02
N ILE A 150 -3.36 12.41 -6.96
CA ILE A 150 -4.68 12.67 -6.39
C ILE A 150 -4.47 13.45 -5.09
N TYR A 151 -4.84 14.71 -5.09
CA TYR A 151 -4.88 15.51 -3.89
C TYR A 151 -6.25 15.39 -3.22
N VAL A 152 -6.25 14.96 -1.96
CA VAL A 152 -7.47 14.73 -1.18
C VAL A 152 -7.52 15.77 -0.07
N THR A 153 -8.48 16.69 -0.14
CA THR A 153 -8.64 17.74 0.85
C THR A 153 -9.04 17.20 2.22
N ALA A 154 -8.89 18.02 3.25
CA ALA A 154 -9.34 17.70 4.60
C ALA A 154 -10.82 17.29 4.61
N GLY A 155 -11.12 16.18 5.27
CA GLY A 155 -12.45 15.61 5.35
C GLY A 155 -12.42 14.16 5.82
N ILE A 156 -13.59 13.63 6.16
CA ILE A 156 -13.80 12.22 6.51
C ILE A 156 -14.47 11.54 5.32
N TYR A 157 -13.73 10.68 4.65
CA TYR A 157 -14.15 9.94 3.47
C TYR A 157 -14.56 8.52 3.89
N GLU A 158 -15.86 8.29 4.03
CA GLU A 158 -16.41 6.96 4.34
C GLU A 158 -16.45 6.11 3.08
N GLU A 159 -15.29 5.69 2.61
CA GLU A 159 -15.11 4.95 1.37
C GLU A 159 -14.25 3.70 1.56
N TYR A 160 -14.61 2.61 0.88
CA TYR A 160 -13.73 1.48 0.66
C TYR A 160 -12.98 1.67 -0.64
N VAL A 161 -11.69 1.99 -0.52
CA VAL A 161 -10.85 2.33 -1.67
C VAL A 161 -10.01 1.14 -2.09
N SER A 162 -10.04 0.81 -3.38
CA SER A 162 -9.23 -0.26 -3.95
C SER A 162 -8.44 0.21 -5.16
N ILE A 163 -7.11 0.23 -5.03
CA ILE A 163 -6.21 0.63 -6.11
C ILE A 163 -5.67 -0.61 -6.83
N ALA A 164 -6.22 -0.86 -8.01
CA ALA A 164 -5.94 -2.04 -8.82
C ALA A 164 -4.52 -2.00 -9.42
N LYS A 165 -3.98 -3.17 -9.78
CA LYS A 165 -2.62 -3.38 -10.27
C LYS A 165 -2.25 -2.54 -11.51
N ASN A 166 -3.22 -2.16 -12.32
CA ASN A 166 -3.03 -1.34 -13.51
C ASN A 166 -2.87 0.17 -13.22
N LYS A 167 -3.20 0.65 -12.00
CA LYS A 167 -3.07 2.05 -11.57
C LYS A 167 -1.66 2.35 -11.04
N LYS A 168 -0.65 2.08 -11.85
CA LYS A 168 0.77 2.27 -11.50
C LYS A 168 1.12 3.75 -11.43
N TYR A 169 2.14 4.09 -10.62
CA TYR A 169 2.64 5.45 -10.45
C TYR A 169 1.53 6.43 -10.03
N LEU A 170 0.68 5.97 -9.10
CA LEU A 170 -0.34 6.78 -8.46
C LEU A 170 0.20 7.35 -7.15
N MET A 171 0.03 8.65 -6.95
CA MET A 171 0.38 9.33 -5.70
C MET A 171 -0.88 9.93 -5.09
N MET A 172 -1.12 9.65 -3.82
CA MET A 172 -2.20 10.28 -3.04
C MET A 172 -1.59 11.19 -1.98
N VAL A 173 -2.07 12.42 -1.88
CA VAL A 173 -1.60 13.40 -0.91
C VAL A 173 -2.79 14.00 -0.18
N GLY A 174 -2.79 13.91 1.15
CA GLY A 174 -3.79 14.54 2.00
C GLY A 174 -3.29 15.84 2.65
N ASP A 175 -4.17 16.54 3.35
CA ASP A 175 -3.86 17.77 4.10
C ASP A 175 -3.11 17.50 5.41
N GLY A 176 -3.15 16.27 5.90
CA GLY A 176 -2.44 15.87 7.12
C GLY A 176 -3.08 14.70 7.84
N ILE A 177 -2.34 14.13 8.80
CA ILE A 177 -2.85 13.14 9.74
C ILE A 177 -4.03 13.78 10.51
N ASN A 178 -5.13 13.03 10.65
CA ASN A 178 -6.39 13.46 11.25
C ASN A 178 -7.12 14.60 10.52
N GLN A 179 -6.60 15.08 9.40
CA GLN A 179 -7.29 16.05 8.56
C GLN A 179 -7.93 15.36 7.35
N THR A 180 -7.16 14.59 6.60
CA THR A 180 -7.69 13.75 5.53
C THR A 180 -7.80 12.32 6.03
N VAL A 181 -9.02 11.83 6.26
CA VAL A 181 -9.29 10.52 6.87
C VAL A 181 -10.11 9.66 5.94
N ILE A 182 -9.57 8.50 5.55
CA ILE A 182 -10.32 7.46 4.84
C ILE A 182 -10.76 6.44 5.88
N THR A 183 -12.06 6.17 5.98
CA THR A 183 -12.63 5.34 7.05
C THR A 183 -13.63 4.31 6.56
N GLY A 184 -13.71 3.19 7.29
CA GLY A 184 -14.67 2.11 7.11
C GLY A 184 -14.80 1.29 8.39
N ASN A 185 -15.62 0.24 8.38
CA ASN A 185 -15.95 -0.56 9.56
C ASN A 185 -16.15 -2.05 9.29
N ARG A 186 -15.67 -2.58 8.16
CA ARG A 186 -15.75 -4.02 7.86
C ARG A 186 -14.88 -4.81 8.81
N SER A 187 -15.39 -5.98 9.25
CA SER A 187 -14.68 -6.88 10.16
C SER A 187 -14.99 -8.35 9.88
N VAL A 188 -14.21 -9.24 10.48
CA VAL A 188 -14.45 -10.68 10.38
C VAL A 188 -15.76 -11.06 11.06
N ALA A 189 -16.12 -10.43 12.18
CA ALA A 189 -17.39 -10.67 12.84
C ALA A 189 -18.62 -10.29 11.99
N ASP A 190 -18.44 -9.39 11.01
CA ASP A 190 -19.50 -8.98 10.08
C ASP A 190 -19.51 -9.83 8.80
N GLY A 191 -18.77 -10.95 8.76
CA GLY A 191 -18.73 -11.92 7.66
C GLY A 191 -17.70 -11.64 6.58
N TRP A 192 -16.79 -10.69 6.79
CA TRP A 192 -15.66 -10.45 5.88
C TRP A 192 -14.48 -11.36 6.25
N THR A 193 -13.66 -11.74 5.27
CA THR A 193 -12.34 -12.29 5.60
C THR A 193 -11.42 -11.16 6.03
N THR A 194 -10.39 -11.45 6.82
CA THR A 194 -9.35 -10.46 7.17
C THR A 194 -8.84 -9.73 5.93
N PHE A 195 -8.58 -10.47 4.86
CA PHE A 195 -8.11 -9.94 3.57
C PHE A 195 -9.08 -8.91 2.95
N ASN A 196 -10.39 -9.13 3.05
CA ASN A 196 -11.42 -8.30 2.42
C ASN A 196 -12.05 -7.27 3.39
N SER A 197 -11.64 -7.26 4.65
CA SER A 197 -12.11 -6.28 5.64
C SER A 197 -11.47 -4.90 5.48
N ALA A 198 -10.38 -4.80 4.73
CA ALA A 198 -9.59 -3.58 4.61
C ALA A 198 -10.40 -2.39 4.09
N THR A 199 -10.29 -1.26 4.78
CA THR A 199 -10.84 0.03 4.35
C THR A 199 -10.14 0.52 3.09
N PHE A 200 -8.82 0.44 3.07
CA PHE A 200 -7.99 0.82 1.92
C PHE A 200 -7.14 -0.35 1.45
N THR A 201 -7.19 -0.65 0.16
CA THR A 201 -6.37 -1.69 -0.45
C THR A 201 -5.56 -1.15 -1.61
N VAL A 202 -4.30 -1.57 -1.70
CA VAL A 202 -3.45 -1.21 -2.84
C VAL A 202 -2.62 -2.40 -3.32
N VAL A 203 -2.67 -2.65 -4.62
CA VAL A 203 -1.83 -3.64 -5.31
C VAL A 203 -1.10 -3.05 -6.52
N ALA A 204 -1.22 -1.73 -6.72
CA ALA A 204 -0.58 -0.98 -7.80
C ALA A 204 0.91 -0.76 -7.49
N PRO A 205 1.85 -1.19 -8.34
CA PRO A 205 3.28 -0.91 -8.16
C PRO A 205 3.59 0.59 -8.16
N ASN A 206 4.61 0.98 -7.37
CA ASN A 206 5.06 2.37 -7.23
C ASN A 206 3.97 3.32 -6.70
N PHE A 207 3.10 2.82 -5.83
CA PHE A 207 2.11 3.65 -5.15
C PHE A 207 2.75 4.50 -4.04
N VAL A 208 2.25 5.71 -3.87
CA VAL A 208 2.70 6.63 -2.81
C VAL A 208 1.51 7.23 -2.09
N ALA A 209 1.52 7.21 -0.76
CA ALA A 209 0.58 7.94 0.08
C ALA A 209 1.33 8.88 1.02
N VAL A 210 0.83 10.11 1.17
CA VAL A 210 1.45 11.16 1.99
C VAL A 210 0.39 11.91 2.78
N ASN A 211 0.67 12.18 4.07
CA ASN A 211 -0.13 13.06 4.92
C ASN A 211 -1.61 12.69 5.00
N MET A 212 -1.94 11.45 5.33
CA MET A 212 -3.33 11.01 5.46
C MET A 212 -3.51 9.93 6.52
N THR A 213 -4.74 9.81 6.98
CA THR A 213 -5.16 8.79 7.96
C THR A 213 -6.02 7.74 7.28
N PHE A 214 -5.72 6.49 7.55
CA PHE A 214 -6.51 5.32 7.16
C PHE A 214 -7.08 4.69 8.43
N ARG A 215 -8.38 4.53 8.51
CA ARG A 215 -9.05 4.10 9.74
C ARG A 215 -10.03 2.95 9.50
N ASN A 216 -10.04 1.97 10.40
CA ASN A 216 -11.12 1.02 10.52
C ASN A 216 -11.76 1.14 11.90
N THR A 217 -13.04 1.46 11.94
CA THR A 217 -13.79 1.78 13.15
C THR A 217 -14.61 0.61 13.69
N ALA A 218 -14.39 -0.63 13.23
CA ALA A 218 -15.18 -1.80 13.65
C ALA A 218 -15.15 -2.01 15.18
N GLY A 219 -14.02 -1.72 15.83
CA GLY A 219 -13.87 -1.88 17.27
C GLY A 219 -13.29 -3.23 17.68
N ALA A 220 -12.73 -3.31 18.90
CA ALA A 220 -11.98 -4.48 19.38
C ALA A 220 -12.82 -5.76 19.43
N VAL A 221 -14.13 -5.63 19.74
CA VAL A 221 -15.06 -6.78 19.86
C VAL A 221 -15.40 -7.43 18.50
N LYS A 222 -15.02 -6.80 17.40
CA LYS A 222 -15.31 -7.27 16.03
C LYS A 222 -14.17 -8.09 15.43
N HIS A 223 -13.14 -8.40 16.22
CA HIS A 223 -11.96 -9.16 15.81
C HIS A 223 -11.19 -8.45 14.68
N GLN A 224 -10.65 -9.23 13.71
CA GLN A 224 -9.82 -8.70 12.63
C GLN A 224 -10.58 -7.67 11.77
N ALA A 225 -10.01 -6.49 11.63
CA ALA A 225 -10.62 -5.36 10.93
C ALA A 225 -9.53 -4.42 10.40
N VAL A 226 -9.14 -4.63 9.15
CA VAL A 226 -7.96 -4.01 8.55
C VAL A 226 -8.25 -2.56 8.13
N ALA A 227 -7.39 -1.62 8.51
CA ALA A 227 -7.43 -0.27 7.97
C ALA A 227 -6.77 -0.20 6.58
N VAL A 228 -5.55 -0.74 6.45
CA VAL A 228 -4.83 -0.79 5.16
C VAL A 228 -4.30 -2.18 4.89
N ARG A 229 -4.54 -2.68 3.69
CA ARG A 229 -3.87 -3.85 3.12
C ARG A 229 -3.04 -3.44 1.91
N SER A 230 -1.72 -3.63 1.97
CA SER A 230 -0.82 -3.37 0.86
C SER A 230 -0.18 -4.66 0.33
N GLY A 231 -0.39 -4.92 -0.96
CA GLY A 231 0.31 -5.91 -1.77
C GLY A 231 0.98 -5.26 -2.98
N ALA A 232 1.36 -3.99 -2.85
CA ALA A 232 1.92 -3.17 -3.91
C ALA A 232 3.46 -3.17 -3.87
N ASP A 233 4.09 -3.55 -4.97
CA ASP A 233 5.55 -3.51 -5.06
C ASP A 233 6.07 -2.07 -5.13
N LEU A 234 7.13 -1.77 -4.35
CA LEU A 234 7.75 -0.45 -4.26
C LEU A 234 6.75 0.63 -3.79
N SER A 235 5.78 0.27 -2.97
CA SER A 235 4.87 1.24 -2.37
C SER A 235 5.53 2.00 -1.21
N THR A 236 5.14 3.26 -1.06
CA THR A 236 5.65 4.14 0.00
C THR A 236 4.49 4.82 0.71
N PHE A 237 4.53 4.78 2.04
CA PHE A 237 3.66 5.56 2.92
C PHE A 237 4.54 6.50 3.74
N TYR A 238 4.27 7.79 3.65
CA TYR A 238 5.03 8.82 4.32
C TYR A 238 4.13 9.77 5.11
N SER A 239 4.44 9.96 6.40
CA SER A 239 3.64 10.82 7.29
C SER A 239 2.15 10.43 7.26
N CYS A 240 1.86 9.13 7.42
CA CYS A 240 0.51 8.58 7.42
C CYS A 240 0.17 8.01 8.80
N SER A 241 -1.12 7.97 9.14
CA SER A 241 -1.63 7.28 10.31
C SER A 241 -2.48 6.07 9.89
N PHE A 242 -2.26 4.94 10.55
CA PHE A 242 -3.05 3.72 10.39
C PHE A 242 -3.75 3.45 11.72
N GLU A 243 -5.08 3.49 11.71
CA GLU A 243 -5.87 3.42 12.93
C GLU A 243 -6.89 2.29 12.88
N GLY A 244 -6.84 1.43 13.87
CA GLY A 244 -7.72 0.29 13.99
C GLY A 244 -7.59 -0.37 15.36
N TYR A 245 -7.94 -1.63 15.44
CA TYR A 245 -7.84 -2.45 16.65
C TYR A 245 -7.02 -3.70 16.37
N GLN A 246 -7.64 -4.79 15.91
CA GLN A 246 -6.95 -6.00 15.52
C GLN A 246 -6.65 -5.98 14.01
N ASP A 247 -5.42 -6.31 13.62
CA ASP A 247 -4.96 -6.39 12.24
C ASP A 247 -4.97 -5.02 11.49
N THR A 248 -4.61 -3.94 12.16
CA THR A 248 -4.73 -2.59 11.62
C THR A 248 -4.00 -2.40 10.29
N LEU A 249 -2.72 -2.77 10.21
CA LEU A 249 -1.89 -2.66 9.00
C LEU A 249 -1.47 -4.04 8.51
N TYR A 250 -2.00 -4.43 7.36
CA TYR A 250 -1.70 -5.70 6.72
C TYR A 250 -0.74 -5.51 5.54
N THR A 251 0.56 -5.68 5.80
CA THR A 251 1.61 -5.64 4.78
C THR A 251 1.71 -7.00 4.08
N HIS A 252 0.75 -7.25 3.19
CA HIS A 252 0.50 -8.57 2.63
C HIS A 252 1.70 -9.15 1.87
N SER A 253 2.27 -8.40 0.92
CA SER A 253 3.36 -8.94 0.09
C SER A 253 4.14 -7.86 -0.65
N LEU A 254 5.28 -8.24 -1.22
CA LEU A 254 6.17 -7.40 -2.02
C LEU A 254 6.90 -6.32 -1.21
N ARG A 255 7.57 -5.38 -1.90
CA ARG A 255 8.42 -4.38 -1.24
C ARG A 255 7.63 -3.15 -0.87
N GLN A 256 7.66 -2.78 0.38
CA GLN A 256 6.93 -1.65 0.94
C GLN A 256 7.86 -0.81 1.83
N PHE A 257 7.61 0.48 1.89
CA PHE A 257 8.39 1.41 2.71
C PHE A 257 7.44 2.33 3.48
N TYR A 258 7.64 2.41 4.79
CA TYR A 258 6.88 3.25 5.71
C TYR A 258 7.86 4.19 6.40
N ARG A 259 7.56 5.48 6.44
CA ARG A 259 8.39 6.47 7.10
C ARG A 259 7.54 7.54 7.76
N GLU A 260 7.89 7.88 9.01
CA GLU A 260 7.18 8.88 9.80
C GLU A 260 5.67 8.56 9.89
N CYS A 261 5.36 7.27 10.08
CA CYS A 261 3.99 6.77 10.15
C CYS A 261 3.64 6.37 11.57
N ASP A 262 2.39 6.65 11.97
CA ASP A 262 1.82 6.22 13.22
C ASP A 262 0.92 5.00 12.99
N ILE A 263 1.02 3.98 13.86
CA ILE A 263 0.18 2.77 13.78
C ILE A 263 -0.48 2.58 15.14
N TYR A 264 -1.81 2.61 15.17
CA TYR A 264 -2.62 2.41 16.36
C TYR A 264 -3.43 1.13 16.25
N GLY A 265 -3.36 0.31 17.30
CA GLY A 265 -4.10 -0.95 17.36
C GLY A 265 -4.00 -1.61 18.73
N THR A 266 -4.58 -2.80 18.86
CA THR A 266 -4.59 -3.57 20.12
C THR A 266 -3.83 -4.89 19.98
N VAL A 267 -4.33 -5.82 19.15
CA VAL A 267 -3.76 -7.15 18.93
C VAL A 267 -3.33 -7.22 17.48
N ASP A 268 -2.12 -7.73 17.22
CA ASP A 268 -1.56 -7.90 15.88
C ASP A 268 -1.77 -6.63 15.00
N PHE A 269 -1.64 -5.46 15.64
CA PHE A 269 -1.90 -4.16 14.97
C PHE A 269 -1.08 -3.98 13.70
N TYR A 270 -0.11 -4.86 13.48
CA TYR A 270 0.74 -4.93 12.33
C TYR A 270 0.95 -6.40 11.93
N ILE A 271 0.37 -6.81 10.81
CA ILE A 271 0.54 -8.16 10.26
C ILE A 271 1.49 -8.12 9.09
N TRP A 272 2.49 -8.97 9.16
CA TRP A 272 3.47 -9.16 8.12
C TRP A 272 3.50 -10.62 7.65
N GLN A 273 3.21 -10.82 6.38
CA GLN A 273 3.14 -12.15 5.79
C GLN A 273 4.34 -12.47 4.86
N CYS A 274 5.30 -11.55 4.72
CA CYS A 274 6.45 -11.76 3.84
C CYS A 274 7.62 -12.42 4.57
N CYS A 275 8.00 -13.63 4.15
CA CYS A 275 9.07 -14.43 4.76
C CYS A 275 10.49 -13.88 4.61
N SER A 276 10.74 -12.80 3.86
CA SER A 276 12.10 -12.42 3.48
C SER A 276 12.53 -10.96 3.66
N CYS A 277 11.63 -10.03 3.92
CA CYS A 277 11.99 -8.62 4.12
C CYS A 277 11.07 -7.94 5.13
N PRO A 278 11.53 -7.65 6.37
CA PRO A 278 10.78 -6.78 7.25
C PRO A 278 10.68 -5.39 6.62
N PRO A 279 9.52 -4.73 6.66
CA PRO A 279 9.46 -3.33 6.33
C PRO A 279 10.37 -2.57 7.30
N LYS A 280 11.02 -1.54 6.81
CA LYS A 280 11.69 -0.58 7.69
C LYS A 280 10.66 0.43 8.13
N LEU A 281 10.29 0.35 9.38
CA LEU A 281 9.60 1.38 10.13
C LEU A 281 10.52 2.56 10.40
#